data_4428ac50c286ba1d6063d90a6fa3e96e
#
_entry.id   4428ac50c286ba1d6063d90a6fa3e96e
#
_cell.length_a   1.000
_cell.length_b   1.000
_cell.length_c   1.000
_cell.angle_alpha   90.00
_cell.angle_beta   90.00
_cell.angle_gamma   90.00
#
_symmetry.space_group_name_H-M   'P 1'
#
loop_
_entity.id
_entity.type
_entity.pdbx_description
1 polymer ?
#
loop_
_entity_poly.entity_id
_entity_poly.type
_entity_poly.pdbx_seq_one_letter_code
_entity_poly.pdbx_strand_id
1 'polypeptide(L)'
;MSDNGPREPGPGTGVIVKAKPKTKKPAMYKVLMLNDDYTPMEFVIHILERFFAKSRQEATRIMMHVHRRGVGICGVYTYEVAETKVTQVMDFARQHQHPLQCTLEKD
;
A
#
# COMPACT_ATOMS: atom_id res chain seq x y z
N MET A 1 18.45 27.51 23.90
CA MET A 1 18.28 26.49 24.01
C MET A 1 17.82 25.69 23.82
N SER A 2 18.27 26.46 23.64
CA SER A 2 18.13 25.35 23.68
C SER A 2 17.82 24.72 23.14
N ASP A 3 18.03 25.25 23.10
CA ASP A 3 18.07 24.20 22.96
C ASP A 3 17.68 23.81 22.43
N ASN A 4 18.09 24.66 22.57
CA ASN A 4 18.07 23.74 22.49
C ASN A 4 17.81 23.13 21.92
N GLY A 5 18.28 24.17 22.12
CA GLY A 5 18.54 23.12 22.18
C GLY A 5 18.47 22.47 21.60
N PRO A 6 18.62 22.81 21.66
CA PRO A 6 18.95 21.82 21.65
C PRO A 6 19.05 21.40 21.36
N ARG A 7 19.43 21.94 21.56
CA ARG A 7 19.86 21.09 21.79
C ARG A 7 20.07 20.44 21.74
N GLU A 8 20.49 20.67 21.80
CA GLU A 8 20.92 19.68 22.16
C GLU A 8 21.06 19.21 22.40
N PRO A 9 21.91 19.91 22.70
CA PRO A 9 22.35 18.99 23.25
C PRO A 9 22.58 18.82 23.49
N GLY A 10 22.80 19.41 23.79
CA GLY A 10 23.23 18.67 24.36
C GLY A 10 23.43 18.22 24.37
N PRO A 11 24.00 18.56 24.52
CA PRO A 11 24.21 17.60 24.62
C PRO A 11 23.87 17.02 24.75
N GLY A 12 24.25 17.41 24.65
CA GLY A 12 23.99 16.33 24.59
C GLY A 12 23.41 15.94 24.39
N THR A 13 23.71 16.22 24.28
CA THR A 13 23.11 15.50 23.91
C THR A 13 22.63 15.03 23.23
N GLY A 14 22.77 15.40 23.12
CA GLY A 14 22.48 14.63 22.43
C GLY A 14 22.06 14.24 21.80
N VAL A 15 22.38 14.23 21.68
CA VAL A 15 22.07 13.55 20.98
C VAL A 15 21.64 13.09 20.36
N ILE A 16 21.88 13.19 20.19
CA ILE A 16 21.59 12.58 19.47
C ILE A 16 21.02 12.11 18.94
N VAL A 17 21.22 12.08 18.70
CA VAL A 17 20.78 11.52 17.98
C VAL A 17 20.48 11.13 17.27
N LYS A 18 20.81 11.18 17.14
CA LYS A 18 20.65 10.68 16.33
C LYS A 18 20.34 10.17 15.62
N ALA A 19 20.61 10.18 15.53
CA ALA A 19 20.42 9.57 14.78
C ALA A 19 19.97 9.15 14.29
N LYS A 20 20.08 9.21 14.18
CA LYS A 20 19.74 8.66 13.66
C LYS A 20 19.30 8.21 12.98
N PRO A 21 19.20 8.02 12.88
CA PRO A 21 18.92 7.62 12.08
C PRO A 21 18.37 7.66 11.41
N LYS A 22 18.45 7.61 11.25
CA LYS A 22 18.10 7.70 10.48
C LYS A 22 17.67 7.73 9.61
N THR A 23 17.65 7.47 9.49
CA THR A 23 17.01 8.11 8.39
C THR A 23 16.99 7.35 7.11
N LYS A 24 17.14 6.11 7.16
CA LYS A 24 16.92 5.27 6.01
C LYS A 24 15.45 5.24 5.67
N LYS A 25 15.14 5.28 4.39
CA LYS A 25 13.79 5.08 3.95
C LYS A 25 13.36 3.65 4.24
N PRO A 26 12.14 3.43 4.70
CA PRO A 26 11.65 2.08 4.88
C PRO A 26 11.52 1.37 3.54
N ALA A 27 11.62 0.06 3.53
CA ALA A 27 11.37 -0.73 2.34
C ALA A 27 9.90 -0.55 1.94
N MET A 28 9.66 -0.44 0.64
CA MET A 28 8.31 -0.28 0.11
C MET A 28 7.84 -1.60 -0.48
N TYR A 29 6.53 -1.76 -0.51
CA TYR A 29 5.90 -2.98 -0.99
C TYR A 29 4.80 -2.67 -1.98
N LYS A 30 4.74 -3.44 -3.04
CA LYS A 30 3.67 -3.35 -4.04
C LYS A 30 2.51 -4.21 -3.59
N VAL A 31 1.30 -3.68 -3.68
CA VAL A 31 0.11 -4.49 -3.51
C VAL A 31 -0.30 -4.95 -4.90
N LEU A 32 -0.37 -6.26 -5.09
CA LEU A 32 -0.67 -6.87 -6.37
C LEU A 32 -2.05 -7.49 -6.34
N MET A 33 -2.81 -7.25 -7.39
CA MET A 33 -4.12 -7.85 -7.57
C MET A 33 -4.01 -8.94 -8.62
N LEU A 34 -4.58 -10.10 -8.32
CA LEU A 34 -4.51 -11.25 -9.20
C LEU A 34 -5.83 -11.42 -9.94
N ASN A 35 -5.76 -11.77 -11.21
CA ASN A 35 -6.97 -12.00 -12.00
C ASN A 35 -7.64 -13.32 -11.58
N ASP A 36 -8.96 -13.32 -11.63
CA ASP A 36 -9.74 -14.54 -11.53
C ASP A 36 -10.95 -14.39 -12.46
N ASP A 37 -11.60 -15.49 -12.77
CA ASP A 37 -12.67 -15.51 -13.77
C ASP A 37 -14.05 -15.25 -13.17
N TYR A 38 -14.13 -15.06 -11.86
CA TYR A 38 -15.43 -15.01 -11.18
C TYR A 38 -15.76 -13.64 -10.59
N THR A 39 -14.76 -12.83 -10.28
CA THR A 39 -14.98 -11.51 -9.71
C THR A 39 -15.38 -10.56 -10.83
N PRO A 40 -16.54 -9.89 -10.72
CA PRO A 40 -16.97 -8.96 -11.77
C PRO A 40 -16.00 -7.79 -11.93
N MET A 41 -15.83 -7.34 -13.17
CA MET A 41 -14.96 -6.22 -13.47
C MET A 41 -15.36 -4.96 -12.71
N GLU A 42 -16.67 -4.72 -12.59
CA GLU A 42 -17.14 -3.53 -11.89
C GLU A 42 -16.77 -3.56 -10.42
N PHE A 43 -16.77 -4.76 -9.82
CA PHE A 43 -16.35 -4.92 -8.43
C PHE A 43 -14.87 -4.58 -8.27
N VAL A 44 -14.03 -5.04 -9.21
CA VAL A 44 -12.60 -4.74 -9.19
C VAL A 44 -12.36 -3.24 -9.28
N ILE A 45 -13.09 -2.56 -10.18
CA ILE A 45 -12.99 -1.11 -10.31
C ILE A 45 -13.36 -0.44 -9.00
N HIS A 46 -14.45 -0.89 -8.37
CA HIS A 46 -14.90 -0.34 -7.09
C HIS A 46 -13.83 -0.49 -6.00
N ILE A 47 -13.18 -1.66 -5.93
CA ILE A 47 -12.10 -1.93 -4.99
C ILE A 47 -10.97 -0.92 -5.20
N LEU A 48 -10.58 -0.70 -6.44
CA LEU A 48 -9.48 0.21 -6.75
C LEU A 48 -9.82 1.65 -6.39
N GLU A 49 -11.07 2.05 -6.60
CA GLU A 49 -11.51 3.38 -6.20
C GLU A 49 -11.54 3.53 -4.68
N ARG A 50 -12.10 2.53 -4.00
CA ARG A 50 -12.37 2.63 -2.57
C ARG A 50 -11.12 2.45 -1.71
N PHE A 51 -10.32 1.45 -2.02
CA PHE A 51 -9.19 1.08 -1.15
C PHE A 51 -7.86 1.63 -1.61
N PHE A 52 -7.76 2.02 -2.88
CA PHE A 52 -6.50 2.50 -3.43
C PHE A 52 -6.57 3.92 -3.96
N ALA A 53 -7.68 4.60 -3.68
CA ALA A 53 -7.87 6.02 -4.01
C ALA A 53 -7.64 6.33 -5.49
N LYS A 54 -7.99 5.39 -6.37
CA LYS A 54 -7.85 5.62 -7.81
C LYS A 54 -9.07 6.32 -8.36
N SER A 55 -8.86 7.14 -9.39
CA SER A 55 -9.98 7.68 -10.15
C SER A 55 -10.64 6.53 -10.92
N ARG A 56 -11.86 6.74 -11.38
CA ARG A 56 -12.58 5.75 -12.17
C ARG A 56 -11.77 5.36 -13.40
N GLN A 57 -11.18 6.35 -14.06
CA GLN A 57 -10.40 6.12 -15.27
C GLN A 57 -9.17 5.26 -14.97
N GLU A 58 -8.45 5.60 -13.92
CA GLU A 58 -7.25 4.86 -13.54
C GLU A 58 -7.62 3.46 -13.06
N ALA A 59 -8.69 3.34 -12.27
CA ALA A 59 -9.17 2.05 -11.78
C ALA A 59 -9.53 1.12 -12.95
N THR A 60 -10.19 1.67 -13.96
CA THR A 60 -10.55 0.89 -15.14
C THR A 60 -9.30 0.41 -15.87
N ARG A 61 -8.31 1.30 -15.99
CA ARG A 61 -7.05 0.94 -16.68
C ARG A 61 -6.33 -0.18 -15.95
N ILE A 62 -6.26 -0.09 -14.63
CA ILE A 62 -5.60 -1.13 -13.81
C ILE A 62 -6.38 -2.45 -13.93
N MET A 63 -7.71 -2.38 -13.84
CA MET A 63 -8.54 -3.56 -13.96
C MET A 63 -8.31 -4.29 -15.28
N MET A 64 -8.25 -3.52 -16.37
CA MET A 64 -8.01 -4.12 -17.69
C MET A 64 -6.62 -4.73 -17.77
N HIS A 65 -5.64 -4.09 -17.14
CA HIS A 65 -4.27 -4.64 -17.11
C HIS A 65 -4.25 -5.98 -16.37
N VAL A 66 -4.91 -6.05 -15.20
CA VAL A 66 -5.01 -7.29 -14.43
C VAL A 66 -5.68 -8.37 -15.26
N HIS A 67 -6.77 -8.00 -15.95
CA HIS A 67 -7.51 -8.95 -16.77
C HIS A 67 -6.64 -9.53 -17.89
N ARG A 68 -5.84 -8.70 -18.54
CA ARG A 68 -5.05 -9.12 -19.70
C ARG A 68 -3.75 -9.81 -19.30
N ARG A 69 -3.12 -9.37 -18.21
CA ARG A 69 -1.78 -9.84 -17.83
C ARG A 69 -1.81 -10.81 -16.66
N GLY A 70 -2.95 -10.95 -15.99
CA GLY A 70 -3.09 -11.86 -14.87
C GLY A 70 -2.74 -11.24 -13.52
N VAL A 71 -2.03 -10.12 -13.51
CA VAL A 71 -1.61 -9.45 -12.27
C VAL A 71 -1.40 -7.97 -12.57
N GLY A 72 -1.67 -7.13 -11.57
CA GLY A 72 -1.42 -5.69 -11.71
C GLY A 72 -1.12 -5.07 -10.36
N ILE A 73 -0.45 -3.92 -10.41
CA ILE A 73 -0.06 -3.19 -9.20
C ILE A 73 -1.17 -2.21 -8.84
N CYS A 74 -1.68 -2.31 -7.61
CA CYS A 74 -2.71 -1.40 -7.10
C CYS A 74 -2.09 -0.16 -6.46
N GLY A 75 -0.91 -0.29 -5.88
CA GLY A 75 -0.22 0.81 -5.23
C GLY A 75 1.03 0.31 -4.54
N VAL A 76 1.82 1.27 -4.03
CA VAL A 76 3.09 0.97 -3.37
C VAL A 76 3.05 1.67 -2.01
N TYR A 77 3.35 0.93 -0.95
CA TYR A 77 3.18 1.41 0.42
C TYR A 77 4.27 0.81 1.32
N THR A 78 4.37 1.33 2.54
CA THR A 78 5.17 0.63 3.56
C THR A 78 4.54 -0.73 3.83
N TYR A 79 5.31 -1.62 4.44
CA TYR A 79 4.84 -2.99 4.67
C TYR A 79 3.51 -3.02 5.42
N GLU A 80 3.42 -2.26 6.51
CA GLU A 80 2.22 -2.30 7.35
C GLU A 80 0.99 -1.81 6.61
N VAL A 81 1.14 -0.73 5.84
CA VAL A 81 0.02 -0.21 5.06
C VAL A 81 -0.36 -1.19 3.96
N ALA A 82 0.64 -1.77 3.27
CA ALA A 82 0.38 -2.74 2.21
C ALA A 82 -0.37 -3.95 2.75
N GLU A 83 0.08 -4.48 3.90
CA GLU A 83 -0.56 -5.63 4.53
C GLU A 83 -2.01 -5.31 4.90
N THR A 84 -2.25 -4.14 5.46
CA THR A 84 -3.60 -3.70 5.80
C THR A 84 -4.48 -3.63 4.57
N LYS A 85 -3.95 -3.07 3.46
CA LYS A 85 -4.71 -2.98 2.22
C LYS A 85 -5.10 -4.35 1.70
N VAL A 86 -4.15 -5.28 1.70
CA VAL A 86 -4.42 -6.65 1.25
C VAL A 86 -5.53 -7.28 2.08
N THR A 87 -5.46 -7.16 3.39
CA THR A 87 -6.46 -7.72 4.29
C THR A 87 -7.83 -7.08 4.05
N GLN A 88 -7.88 -5.76 3.94
CA GLN A 88 -9.14 -5.04 3.73
C GLN A 88 -9.81 -5.47 2.42
N VAL A 89 -9.02 -5.58 1.36
CA VAL A 89 -9.55 -5.94 0.05
C VAL A 89 -10.11 -7.37 0.06
N MET A 90 -9.33 -8.31 0.61
CA MET A 90 -9.77 -9.69 0.61
C MET A 90 -10.96 -9.93 1.52
N ASP A 91 -11.02 -9.23 2.68
CA ASP A 91 -12.18 -9.33 3.56
C ASP A 91 -13.44 -8.77 2.89
N PHE A 92 -13.31 -7.61 2.24
CA PHE A 92 -14.43 -7.00 1.54
C PHE A 92 -14.93 -7.89 0.40
N ALA A 93 -13.98 -8.46 -0.37
CA ALA A 93 -14.34 -9.36 -1.47
C ALA A 93 -15.08 -10.60 -0.95
N ARG A 94 -14.60 -11.16 0.18
CA ARG A 94 -15.24 -12.32 0.78
C ARG A 94 -16.65 -12.01 1.25
N GLN A 95 -16.84 -10.83 1.83
CA GLN A 95 -18.17 -10.40 2.26
C GLN A 95 -19.17 -10.34 1.11
N HIS A 96 -18.67 -10.09 -0.10
CA HIS A 96 -19.49 -10.03 -1.30
C HIS A 96 -19.41 -11.33 -2.11
N GLN A 97 -18.80 -12.36 -1.52
CA GLN A 97 -18.72 -13.70 -2.11
C GLN A 97 -17.95 -13.73 -3.43
N HIS A 98 -16.89 -12.91 -3.50
CA HIS A 98 -16.00 -12.91 -4.66
C HIS A 98 -14.64 -13.47 -4.25
N PRO A 99 -14.02 -14.31 -5.09
CA PRO A 99 -12.73 -14.94 -4.74
C PRO A 99 -11.52 -14.09 -5.07
N LEU A 100 -11.69 -12.79 -5.17
CA LEU A 100 -10.59 -11.87 -5.51
C LEU A 100 -9.44 -12.02 -4.54
N GLN A 101 -8.22 -12.11 -5.07
CA GLN A 101 -7.01 -12.27 -4.30
C GLN A 101 -6.07 -11.09 -4.51
N CYS A 102 -5.46 -10.67 -3.42
CA CYS A 102 -4.37 -9.70 -3.46
C CYS A 102 -3.19 -10.26 -2.69
N THR A 103 -2.01 -9.80 -3.04
CA THR A 103 -0.80 -10.16 -2.30
C THR A 103 0.11 -8.95 -2.29
N LEU A 104 1.21 -9.05 -1.57
CA LEU A 104 2.17 -7.96 -1.56
C LEU A 104 3.56 -8.52 -1.87
N GLU A 105 4.40 -7.66 -2.41
CA GLU A 105 5.72 -8.05 -2.86
C GLU A 105 6.64 -6.85 -2.66
N LYS A 106 7.86 -7.12 -2.18
CA LYS A 106 8.82 -6.03 -1.98
C LYS A 106 9.09 -5.33 -3.30
N ASP A 107 9.05 -4.01 -3.25
CA ASP A 107 9.26 -3.18 -4.43
C ASP A 107 10.74 -3.15 -4.84
#